data_8477c80d3700debcc113762f2b0eb931
#
_entry.id   8477c80d3700debcc113762f2b0eb931
#
_cell.length_a   1.000
_cell.length_b   1.000
_cell.length_c   1.000
_cell.angle_alpha   90.00
_cell.angle_beta   90.00
_cell.angle_gamma   90.00
#
_symmetry.space_group_name_H-M   'P 1'
#
loop_
_entity.id
_entity.type
_entity.pdbx_description
1 polymer ?
#
loop_
_entity_poly.entity_id
_entity_poly.type
_entity_poly.pdbx_seq_one_letter_code
_entity_poly.pdbx_strand_id
1 'polypeptide(L)'
;MVAELAIYTVVHQPRRLKLPAQPIPRGASIEDITHCLFDERMNERYFKKVARYSYHPAGRMFLDLVRQGMQLSIGFSLSFLRQAQAWDPDLLDLFRELVAEENVEIIGVEPYHSFLFLLDLPAFISRMHWMADEIERIFGKRPTITDTTEMCMSTAIYDALDSAGFRGTLIDGRPWVMGWRESTHLYRYSEDNLRPAGLTKTRRPGQKLPASDERESGPYLLARHLELSDDVGYRFSNQTWSGYPLYADTYADWIARTWGDFLLLGWDFETFGEHHRLDSGIFDFMRALPHQLSIRGVTCRTPSSLIDKFSQSDRVYHLPLPTYPTTWAGSGGMEFFLGNGAQQAILQLMGHVYGVARLTEHPDLLDLAIWLSQSDNLHLIQWFGRSGPEAEVSSYFTPSEWWSLTPNGVIYELQQVYLNALHAMEPYLPTRLVRQSRRKLPGKSARPDPEPELALMTRYA
;
A
#
# COMPACT_ATOMS: atom_id res chain seq x y z
N MET A 1 6.30 -20.28 -22.61
CA MET A 1 5.87 -20.73 -21.27
C MET A 1 6.86 -20.15 -20.27
N VAL A 2 6.38 -19.72 -19.13
CA VAL A 2 7.18 -19.09 -18.09
C VAL A 2 8.17 -20.09 -17.47
N ALA A 3 9.42 -19.69 -17.35
CA ALA A 3 10.48 -20.45 -16.67
C ALA A 3 11.03 -19.76 -15.42
N GLU A 4 10.58 -18.53 -15.15
CA GLU A 4 11.06 -17.69 -14.06
C GLU A 4 9.86 -17.18 -13.24
N LEU A 5 9.96 -17.20 -11.91
CA LEU A 5 8.91 -16.77 -10.99
C LEU A 5 9.50 -15.91 -9.88
N ALA A 6 8.98 -14.71 -9.66
CA ALA A 6 9.22 -13.98 -8.42
C ALA A 6 8.05 -14.12 -7.47
N ILE A 7 8.35 -14.28 -6.18
CA ILE A 7 7.37 -14.30 -5.10
C ILE A 7 7.67 -13.12 -4.20
N TYR A 8 6.66 -12.27 -4.04
CA TYR A 8 6.70 -11.11 -3.16
C TYR A 8 5.65 -11.22 -2.05
N THR A 9 6.02 -10.80 -0.86
CA THR A 9 5.09 -10.66 0.24
C THR A 9 5.40 -9.39 1.05
N VAL A 10 4.35 -8.70 1.50
CA VAL A 10 4.46 -7.50 2.33
C VAL A 10 3.99 -7.81 3.75
N VAL A 11 4.76 -7.35 4.73
CA VAL A 11 4.44 -7.46 6.15
C VAL A 11 4.01 -6.08 6.65
N HIS A 12 2.74 -5.93 6.93
CA HIS A 12 2.19 -4.69 7.44
C HIS A 12 1.29 -4.96 8.65
N GLN A 13 1.39 -4.09 9.66
CA GLN A 13 0.49 -4.10 10.81
C GLN A 13 0.05 -2.66 11.08
N PRO A 14 -1.24 -2.34 10.93
CA PRO A 14 -1.74 -1.00 11.19
C PRO A 14 -1.63 -0.62 12.67
N ARG A 15 -1.50 0.66 12.93
CA ARG A 15 -1.67 1.23 14.27
C ARG A 15 -3.05 1.85 14.39
N ARG A 16 -3.95 1.12 15.03
CA ARG A 16 -5.38 1.44 15.11
C ARG A 16 -5.65 2.63 16.00
N LEU A 17 -6.58 3.46 15.56
CA LEU A 17 -7.04 4.62 16.30
C LEU A 17 -7.85 4.20 17.54
N LYS A 18 -7.89 5.08 18.53
CA LYS A 18 -8.60 4.87 19.78
C LYS A 18 -10.04 5.38 19.67
N LEU A 19 -11.00 4.46 19.76
CA LEU A 19 -12.42 4.80 19.78
C LEU A 19 -13.08 4.30 21.08
N PRO A 20 -14.00 5.07 21.67
CA PRO A 20 -14.37 6.45 21.29
C PRO A 20 -13.21 7.43 21.42
N ALA A 21 -13.26 8.49 20.60
CA ALA A 21 -12.24 9.51 20.55
C ALA A 21 -12.06 10.20 21.92
N GLN A 22 -10.83 10.39 22.34
CA GLN A 22 -10.53 11.03 23.61
C GLN A 22 -10.24 12.53 23.41
N PRO A 23 -10.81 13.42 24.27
CA PRO A 23 -10.42 14.81 24.30
C PRO A 23 -8.92 14.93 24.62
N ILE A 24 -8.21 15.77 23.87
CA ILE A 24 -6.79 16.03 24.09
C ILE A 24 -6.66 17.40 24.80
N PRO A 25 -6.03 17.47 25.97
CA PRO A 25 -5.83 18.74 26.67
C PRO A 25 -5.05 19.73 25.81
N ARG A 26 -5.42 21.00 25.85
CA ARG A 26 -4.69 22.04 25.13
C ARG A 26 -3.27 22.19 25.69
N GLY A 27 -2.27 22.10 24.81
CA GLY A 27 -0.86 22.13 25.18
C GLY A 27 -0.33 20.81 25.76
N ALA A 28 -1.06 19.70 25.53
CA ALA A 28 -0.57 18.36 25.80
C ALA A 28 0.76 18.11 25.10
N SER A 29 1.63 17.30 25.69
CA SER A 29 2.87 16.85 25.05
C SER A 29 2.53 16.01 23.80
N ILE A 30 3.49 15.87 22.87
CA ILE A 30 3.29 15.03 21.68
C ILE A 30 3.07 13.57 22.06
N GLU A 31 3.72 13.11 23.12
CA GLU A 31 3.50 11.78 23.67
C GLU A 31 2.06 11.60 24.17
N ASP A 32 1.53 12.57 24.94
CA ASP A 32 0.14 12.54 25.41
C ASP A 32 -0.86 12.60 24.24
N ILE A 33 -0.58 13.46 23.22
CA ILE A 33 -1.37 13.51 21.99
C ILE A 33 -1.41 12.14 21.34
N THR A 34 -0.27 11.49 21.18
CA THR A 34 -0.14 10.15 20.58
C THR A 34 -0.93 9.10 21.36
N HIS A 35 -0.83 9.09 22.69
CA HIS A 35 -1.58 8.17 23.56
C HIS A 35 -3.11 8.37 23.52
N CYS A 36 -3.55 9.61 23.26
CA CYS A 36 -4.98 9.87 23.08
C CYS A 36 -5.50 9.42 21.72
N LEU A 37 -4.66 9.39 20.68
CA LEU A 37 -5.06 9.08 19.31
C LEU A 37 -5.05 7.58 18.99
N PHE A 38 -4.10 6.81 19.56
CA PHE A 38 -3.93 5.39 19.27
C PHE A 38 -4.26 4.49 20.46
N ASP A 39 -4.86 3.33 20.16
CA ASP A 39 -5.17 2.31 21.17
C ASP A 39 -4.05 1.28 21.26
N GLU A 40 -3.02 1.56 22.05
CA GLU A 40 -1.85 0.70 22.17
C GLU A 40 -2.19 -0.70 22.72
N ARG A 41 -3.19 -0.81 23.62
CA ARG A 41 -3.61 -2.11 24.17
C ARG A 41 -4.29 -2.98 23.10
N MET A 42 -5.12 -2.36 22.28
CA MET A 42 -5.76 -3.03 21.14
C MET A 42 -4.69 -3.44 20.12
N ASN A 43 -3.77 -2.53 19.78
CA ASN A 43 -2.69 -2.78 18.82
C ASN A 43 -1.81 -3.94 19.28
N GLU A 44 -1.35 -3.96 20.54
CA GLU A 44 -0.57 -5.05 21.11
C GLU A 44 -1.32 -6.40 21.03
N ARG A 45 -2.61 -6.42 21.37
CA ARG A 45 -3.44 -7.63 21.32
C ARG A 45 -3.58 -8.18 19.90
N TYR A 46 -3.89 -7.30 18.92
CA TYR A 46 -4.00 -7.71 17.52
C TYR A 46 -2.64 -8.15 16.96
N PHE A 47 -1.58 -7.39 17.26
CA PHE A 47 -0.23 -7.77 16.88
C PHE A 47 0.15 -9.16 17.39
N LYS A 48 0.00 -9.42 18.69
CA LYS A 48 0.32 -10.72 19.30
C LYS A 48 -0.53 -11.87 18.74
N LYS A 49 -1.81 -11.59 18.40
CA LYS A 49 -2.66 -12.56 17.72
C LYS A 49 -2.07 -12.93 16.36
N VAL A 50 -1.78 -11.96 15.51
CA VAL A 50 -1.24 -12.19 14.17
C VAL A 50 0.17 -12.77 14.23
N ALA A 51 1.02 -12.32 15.16
CA ALA A 51 2.35 -12.89 15.37
C ALA A 51 2.29 -14.38 15.66
N ARG A 52 1.35 -14.81 16.51
CA ARG A 52 1.16 -16.22 16.84
C ARG A 52 0.66 -17.08 15.68
N TYR A 53 -0.30 -16.59 14.90
CA TYR A 53 -0.97 -17.40 13.88
C TYR A 53 -0.34 -17.29 12.50
N SER A 54 0.31 -16.16 12.19
CA SER A 54 0.91 -15.87 10.90
C SER A 54 2.42 -15.62 11.00
N TYR A 55 2.87 -14.53 11.64
CA TYR A 55 4.25 -14.06 11.49
C TYR A 55 5.30 -15.07 11.91
N HIS A 56 5.19 -15.68 13.09
CA HIS A 56 6.12 -16.72 13.53
C HIS A 56 6.07 -17.99 12.68
N PRO A 57 4.91 -18.63 12.46
CA PRO A 57 4.88 -19.86 11.68
C PRO A 57 5.24 -19.65 10.21
N ALA A 58 4.79 -18.56 9.58
CA ALA A 58 5.14 -18.25 8.20
C ALA A 58 6.60 -17.81 8.06
N GLY A 59 7.11 -16.98 8.99
CA GLY A 59 8.52 -16.58 9.00
C GLY A 59 9.47 -17.75 9.07
N ARG A 60 9.19 -18.73 9.94
CA ARG A 60 9.98 -19.97 10.00
C ARG A 60 9.85 -20.82 8.74
N MET A 61 8.64 -20.95 8.20
CA MET A 61 8.41 -21.67 6.94
C MET A 61 9.22 -21.04 5.80
N PHE A 62 9.16 -19.72 5.63
CA PHE A 62 9.91 -19.04 4.58
C PHE A 62 11.42 -19.12 4.80
N LEU A 63 11.91 -19.03 6.03
CA LEU A 63 13.33 -19.23 6.34
C LEU A 63 13.80 -20.62 5.93
N ASP A 64 13.03 -21.67 6.26
CA ASP A 64 13.34 -23.04 5.86
C ASP A 64 13.36 -23.21 4.34
N LEU A 65 12.39 -22.63 3.62
CA LEU A 65 12.30 -22.70 2.17
C LEU A 65 13.43 -21.95 1.47
N VAL A 66 13.80 -20.79 1.98
CA VAL A 66 14.93 -19.99 1.47
C VAL A 66 16.24 -20.74 1.64
N ARG A 67 16.45 -21.38 2.78
CA ARG A 67 17.62 -22.24 3.04
C ARG A 67 17.67 -23.49 2.15
N GLN A 68 16.53 -23.92 1.64
CA GLN A 68 16.43 -24.98 0.62
C GLN A 68 16.62 -24.45 -0.81
N GLY A 69 16.91 -23.16 -1.00
CA GLY A 69 17.23 -22.56 -2.30
C GLY A 69 16.09 -21.79 -2.96
N MET A 70 14.93 -21.63 -2.30
CA MET A 70 13.88 -20.74 -2.78
C MET A 70 14.36 -19.28 -2.71
N GLN A 71 14.08 -18.47 -3.76
CA GLN A 71 14.27 -17.03 -3.70
C GLN A 71 12.96 -16.36 -3.28
N LEU A 72 13.05 -15.38 -2.40
CA LEU A 72 11.91 -14.65 -1.83
C LEU A 72 12.16 -13.15 -1.88
N SER A 73 11.10 -12.38 -2.11
CA SER A 73 11.12 -10.92 -1.94
C SER A 73 10.15 -10.53 -0.85
N ILE A 74 10.58 -9.67 0.07
CA ILE A 74 9.79 -9.30 1.24
C ILE A 74 9.90 -7.81 1.52
N GLY A 75 8.75 -7.16 1.78
CA GLY A 75 8.65 -5.78 2.19
C GLY A 75 8.18 -5.67 3.64
N PHE A 76 8.62 -4.64 4.36
CA PHE A 76 8.18 -4.38 5.73
C PHE A 76 7.77 -2.93 5.88
N SER A 77 6.59 -2.68 6.44
CA SER A 77 6.26 -1.33 6.90
C SER A 77 6.97 -1.02 8.22
N LEU A 78 7.32 0.24 8.44
CA LEU A 78 7.89 0.67 9.72
C LEU A 78 6.87 0.56 10.85
N SER A 79 5.59 0.68 10.54
CA SER A 79 4.50 0.42 11.50
C SER A 79 4.60 -0.98 12.09
N PHE A 80 4.80 -2.01 11.25
CA PHE A 80 5.06 -3.38 11.71
C PHE A 80 6.36 -3.48 12.52
N LEU A 81 7.47 -2.93 12.00
CA LEU A 81 8.78 -3.07 12.63
C LEU A 81 8.83 -2.45 14.03
N ARG A 82 8.20 -1.28 14.22
CA ARG A 82 8.11 -0.63 15.55
C ARG A 82 7.26 -1.45 16.52
N GLN A 83 6.17 -2.05 16.07
CA GLN A 83 5.32 -2.91 16.88
C GLN A 83 6.05 -4.22 17.24
N ALA A 84 6.75 -4.84 16.29
CA ALA A 84 7.58 -6.02 16.55
C ALA A 84 8.68 -5.72 17.58
N GLN A 85 9.38 -4.60 17.41
CA GLN A 85 10.41 -4.19 18.35
C GLN A 85 9.86 -3.97 19.77
N ALA A 86 8.65 -3.43 19.90
CA ALA A 86 8.04 -3.11 21.19
C ALA A 86 7.43 -4.35 21.89
N TRP A 87 6.85 -5.28 21.14
CA TRP A 87 5.99 -6.32 21.71
C TRP A 87 6.46 -7.76 21.45
N ASP A 88 7.34 -7.97 20.47
CA ASP A 88 7.88 -9.30 20.12
C ASP A 88 9.25 -9.17 19.43
N PRO A 89 10.32 -8.84 20.20
CA PRO A 89 11.68 -8.72 19.65
C PRO A 89 12.18 -10.02 18.99
N ASP A 90 11.77 -11.18 19.49
CA ASP A 90 12.16 -12.49 18.91
C ASP A 90 11.64 -12.66 17.50
N LEU A 91 10.47 -12.09 17.20
CA LEU A 91 9.93 -12.05 15.84
C LEU A 91 10.79 -11.18 14.92
N LEU A 92 11.25 -10.02 15.41
CA LEU A 92 12.14 -9.16 14.64
C LEU A 92 13.47 -9.85 14.35
N ASP A 93 14.01 -10.61 15.30
CA ASP A 93 15.23 -11.38 15.10
C ASP A 93 15.03 -12.52 14.08
N LEU A 94 13.88 -13.20 14.09
CA LEU A 94 13.52 -14.17 13.05
C LEU A 94 13.50 -13.53 11.64
N PHE A 95 12.94 -12.33 11.51
CA PHE A 95 12.96 -11.63 10.22
C PHE A 95 14.34 -11.12 9.82
N ARG A 96 15.18 -10.73 10.79
CA ARG A 96 16.61 -10.42 10.52
C ARG A 96 17.35 -11.64 9.99
N GLU A 97 17.12 -12.81 10.58
CA GLU A 97 17.68 -14.07 10.12
C GLU A 97 17.23 -14.41 8.70
N LEU A 98 15.92 -14.28 8.41
CA LEU A 98 15.36 -14.51 7.08
C LEU A 98 15.97 -13.56 6.04
N VAL A 99 16.02 -12.26 6.34
CA VAL A 99 16.54 -11.25 5.40
C VAL A 99 18.05 -11.38 5.21
N ALA A 100 18.80 -11.90 6.18
CA ALA A 100 20.24 -12.11 6.06
C ALA A 100 20.61 -13.16 4.99
N GLU A 101 19.70 -14.07 4.66
CA GLU A 101 19.92 -15.09 3.62
C GLU A 101 20.12 -14.42 2.24
N GLU A 102 21.08 -14.90 1.45
CA GLU A 102 21.43 -14.32 0.13
C GLU A 102 20.27 -14.39 -0.87
N ASN A 103 19.41 -15.40 -0.73
CA ASN A 103 18.24 -15.65 -1.58
C ASN A 103 17.04 -14.72 -1.26
N VAL A 104 17.17 -13.81 -0.31
CA VAL A 104 16.11 -12.87 0.06
C VAL A 104 16.43 -11.47 -0.43
N GLU A 105 15.54 -10.92 -1.24
CA GLU A 105 15.55 -9.51 -1.62
C GLU A 105 14.57 -8.73 -0.77
N ILE A 106 14.99 -7.56 -0.28
CA ILE A 106 14.11 -6.66 0.45
C ILE A 106 13.52 -5.62 -0.51
N ILE A 107 12.20 -5.43 -0.40
CA ILE A 107 11.46 -4.47 -1.21
C ILE A 107 11.13 -3.25 -0.34
N GLY A 108 11.36 -2.06 -0.87
CA GLY A 108 10.99 -0.81 -0.19
C GLY A 108 9.48 -0.66 -0.11
N VAL A 109 8.97 -0.25 1.05
CA VAL A 109 7.54 -0.01 1.29
C VAL A 109 7.38 1.35 1.95
N GLU A 110 6.25 2.01 1.73
CA GLU A 110 5.95 3.27 2.42
C GLU A 110 5.90 3.03 3.94
N PRO A 111 6.56 3.87 4.77
CA PRO A 111 6.82 3.58 6.18
C PRO A 111 5.61 3.18 7.00
N TYR A 112 4.51 3.89 6.85
CA TYR A 112 3.29 3.69 7.65
C TYR A 112 2.13 3.13 6.84
N HIS A 113 2.38 2.72 5.61
CA HIS A 113 1.34 2.33 4.66
C HIS A 113 0.32 3.45 4.46
N SER A 114 0.84 4.69 4.36
CA SER A 114 0.04 5.90 4.28
C SER A 114 -0.29 6.32 2.86
N PHE A 115 -1.34 7.12 2.69
CA PHE A 115 -1.63 7.78 1.42
C PHE A 115 -0.95 9.15 1.29
N LEU A 116 0.28 9.27 1.79
CA LEU A 116 1.05 10.51 1.72
C LEU A 116 1.21 11.02 0.27
N PHE A 117 1.28 10.14 -0.71
CA PHE A 117 1.35 10.53 -2.12
C PHE A 117 0.10 11.30 -2.61
N LEU A 118 -1.06 11.15 -1.95
CA LEU A 118 -2.26 11.95 -2.23
C LEU A 118 -2.23 13.31 -1.54
N LEU A 119 -1.43 13.46 -0.48
CA LEU A 119 -1.37 14.66 0.34
C LEU A 119 -0.19 15.56 -0.03
N ASP A 120 0.98 14.98 -0.24
CA ASP A 120 2.23 15.70 -0.50
C ASP A 120 3.26 14.81 -1.21
N LEU A 121 3.29 14.88 -2.52
CA LEU A 121 4.18 14.04 -3.34
C LEU A 121 5.69 14.28 -3.06
N PRO A 122 6.20 15.51 -2.88
CA PRO A 122 7.57 15.75 -2.43
C PRO A 122 7.91 15.12 -1.09
N ALA A 123 6.98 15.15 -0.14
CA ALA A 123 7.18 14.50 1.15
C ALA A 123 7.19 12.97 1.01
N PHE A 124 6.36 12.41 0.13
CA PHE A 124 6.37 10.98 -0.20
C PHE A 124 7.75 10.55 -0.74
N ILE A 125 8.32 11.29 -1.71
CA ILE A 125 9.67 11.01 -2.23
C ILE A 125 10.69 10.96 -1.08
N SER A 126 10.70 11.97 -0.22
CA SER A 126 11.63 12.05 0.90
C SER A 126 11.44 10.91 1.90
N ARG A 127 10.20 10.48 2.12
CA ARG A 127 9.88 9.36 3.03
C ARG A 127 10.28 8.01 2.46
N MET A 128 10.13 7.80 1.17
CA MET A 128 10.59 6.57 0.51
C MET A 128 12.12 6.44 0.59
N HIS A 129 12.84 7.53 0.39
CA HIS A 129 14.29 7.58 0.59
C HIS A 129 14.70 7.25 2.02
N TRP A 130 14.10 7.96 2.97
CA TRP A 130 14.36 7.76 4.39
C TRP A 130 14.04 6.32 4.83
N MET A 131 12.95 5.74 4.33
CA MET A 131 12.60 4.35 4.65
C MET A 131 13.64 3.36 4.10
N ALA A 132 14.19 3.61 2.92
CA ALA A 132 15.27 2.78 2.39
C ALA A 132 16.51 2.80 3.29
N ASP A 133 16.86 3.96 3.87
CA ASP A 133 17.95 4.10 4.85
C ASP A 133 17.63 3.34 6.16
N GLU A 134 16.39 3.44 6.65
CA GLU A 134 15.96 2.73 7.86
C GLU A 134 15.97 1.21 7.67
N ILE A 135 15.52 0.71 6.54
CA ILE A 135 15.55 -0.71 6.21
C ILE A 135 17.00 -1.21 6.14
N GLU A 136 17.89 -0.46 5.50
CA GLU A 136 19.31 -0.79 5.46
C GLU A 136 19.93 -0.83 6.88
N ARG A 137 19.55 0.11 7.73
CA ARG A 137 20.01 0.15 9.13
C ARG A 137 19.51 -1.05 9.95
N ILE A 138 18.27 -1.52 9.71
CA ILE A 138 17.65 -2.62 10.48
C ILE A 138 18.14 -3.99 10.00
N PHE A 139 18.28 -4.17 8.68
CA PHE A 139 18.50 -5.47 8.03
C PHE A 139 19.85 -5.58 7.30
N GLY A 140 20.61 -4.50 7.15
CA GLY A 140 21.88 -4.49 6.41
C GLY A 140 21.76 -4.60 4.89
N LYS A 141 20.53 -4.55 4.35
CA LYS A 141 20.25 -4.58 2.90
C LYS A 141 19.40 -3.36 2.52
N ARG A 142 19.86 -2.62 1.50
CA ARG A 142 19.14 -1.46 0.97
C ARG A 142 18.19 -1.90 -0.15
N PRO A 143 16.89 -1.57 -0.08
CA PRO A 143 15.96 -1.85 -1.17
C PRO A 143 16.28 -0.97 -2.39
N THR A 144 16.29 -1.58 -3.57
CA THR A 144 16.42 -0.89 -4.86
C THR A 144 15.14 -0.98 -5.70
N ILE A 145 14.26 -1.89 -5.32
CA ILE A 145 12.92 -2.08 -5.85
C ILE A 145 11.93 -1.71 -4.76
N THR A 146 10.82 -1.13 -5.14
CA THR A 146 9.81 -0.67 -4.18
C THR A 146 8.43 -1.21 -4.51
N ASP A 147 7.62 -1.33 -3.48
CA ASP A 147 6.18 -1.34 -3.51
C ASP A 147 5.68 -0.03 -2.89
N THR A 148 4.54 0.44 -3.32
CA THR A 148 3.87 1.58 -2.69
C THR A 148 2.77 1.09 -1.76
N THR A 149 2.17 1.99 -1.00
CA THR A 149 0.95 1.68 -0.24
C THR A 149 -0.07 1.03 -1.16
N GLU A 150 -0.51 -0.19 -0.83
CA GLU A 150 -1.57 -0.92 -1.57
C GLU A 150 -1.25 -1.13 -3.06
N MET A 151 0.01 -1.26 -3.44
CA MET A 151 0.47 -1.28 -4.83
C MET A 151 -0.09 -0.12 -5.67
N CYS A 152 -0.36 1.02 -5.04
CA CYS A 152 -0.87 2.17 -5.75
C CYS A 152 0.11 2.68 -6.80
N MET A 153 -0.37 2.87 -8.02
CA MET A 153 0.44 3.37 -9.12
C MET A 153 -0.32 4.37 -9.99
N SER A 154 0.37 5.44 -10.34
CA SER A 154 -0.06 6.45 -11.32
C SER A 154 1.17 7.06 -11.98
N THR A 155 0.98 7.89 -13.01
CA THR A 155 2.09 8.64 -13.62
C THR A 155 2.84 9.49 -12.60
N ALA A 156 2.13 10.17 -11.69
CA ALA A 156 2.74 11.01 -10.67
C ALA A 156 3.52 10.21 -9.63
N ILE A 157 3.02 9.04 -9.22
CA ILE A 157 3.73 8.14 -8.30
C ILE A 157 4.98 7.58 -8.99
N TYR A 158 4.88 7.17 -10.25
CA TYR A 158 6.01 6.68 -11.03
C TYR A 158 7.15 7.72 -11.11
N ASP A 159 6.82 8.97 -11.47
CA ASP A 159 7.79 10.09 -11.53
C ASP A 159 8.41 10.37 -10.15
N ALA A 160 7.64 10.19 -9.08
CA ALA A 160 8.13 10.31 -7.70
C ALA A 160 9.13 9.22 -7.35
N LEU A 161 8.86 7.97 -7.74
CA LEU A 161 9.77 6.84 -7.50
C LEU A 161 11.05 6.94 -8.33
N ASP A 162 10.97 7.45 -9.55
CA ASP A 162 12.13 7.81 -10.37
C ASP A 162 13.00 8.86 -9.66
N SER A 163 12.37 9.93 -9.19
CA SER A 163 13.04 10.99 -8.42
C SER A 163 13.64 10.50 -7.10
N ALA A 164 13.05 9.45 -6.49
CA ALA A 164 13.58 8.78 -5.31
C ALA A 164 14.73 7.79 -5.65
N GLY A 165 15.04 7.56 -6.93
CA GLY A 165 16.15 6.75 -7.37
C GLY A 165 15.94 5.24 -7.29
N PHE A 166 14.68 4.77 -7.22
CA PHE A 166 14.37 3.36 -7.29
C PHE A 166 14.60 2.80 -8.69
N ARG A 167 15.18 1.61 -8.75
CA ARG A 167 15.48 0.91 -10.00
C ARG A 167 14.23 0.26 -10.62
N GLY A 168 13.28 -0.15 -9.77
CA GLY A 168 12.05 -0.81 -10.19
C GLY A 168 10.95 -0.65 -9.16
N THR A 169 9.72 -0.93 -9.60
CA THR A 169 8.55 -0.93 -8.73
C THR A 169 7.59 -2.03 -9.11
N LEU A 170 6.88 -2.54 -8.10
CA LEU A 170 5.83 -3.53 -8.28
C LEU A 170 4.50 -2.80 -8.53
N ILE A 171 3.68 -3.35 -9.41
CA ILE A 171 2.34 -2.85 -9.71
C ILE A 171 1.36 -4.01 -9.79
N ASP A 172 0.06 -3.77 -9.59
CA ASP A 172 -0.92 -4.82 -9.84
C ASP A 172 -1.27 -4.93 -11.33
N GLY A 173 -1.24 -6.14 -11.86
CA GLY A 173 -1.50 -6.44 -13.27
C GLY A 173 -2.98 -6.43 -13.64
N ARG A 174 -3.71 -5.39 -13.25
CA ARG A 174 -5.15 -5.23 -13.55
C ARG A 174 -5.40 -5.20 -15.05
N PRO A 175 -6.42 -5.93 -15.57
CA PRO A 175 -6.69 -5.98 -16.99
C PRO A 175 -6.88 -4.60 -17.64
N TRP A 176 -7.51 -3.65 -16.94
CA TRP A 176 -7.73 -2.31 -17.48
C TRP A 176 -6.47 -1.42 -17.46
N VAL A 177 -5.44 -1.78 -16.65
CA VAL A 177 -4.11 -1.16 -16.70
C VAL A 177 -3.26 -1.79 -17.80
N MET A 178 -3.26 -3.11 -17.85
CA MET A 178 -2.47 -3.87 -18.83
C MET A 178 -3.03 -3.72 -20.25
N GLY A 179 -4.36 -3.56 -20.40
CA GLY A 179 -5.03 -3.52 -21.70
C GLY A 179 -4.87 -4.86 -22.42
N TRP A 180 -4.23 -4.84 -23.59
CA TRP A 180 -3.91 -6.05 -24.36
C TRP A 180 -2.57 -6.70 -23.97
N ARG A 181 -1.86 -6.12 -23.00
CA ARG A 181 -0.52 -6.58 -22.54
C ARG A 181 -0.69 -7.65 -21.47
N GLU A 182 0.33 -8.52 -21.38
CA GLU A 182 0.38 -9.55 -20.34
C GLU A 182 1.22 -9.08 -19.14
N SER A 183 0.82 -9.45 -17.92
CA SER A 183 1.58 -9.15 -16.70
C SER A 183 2.90 -9.94 -16.55
N THR A 184 3.29 -10.64 -17.60
CA THR A 184 4.41 -11.61 -17.62
C THR A 184 5.66 -11.07 -18.30
N HIS A 185 5.75 -9.76 -18.50
CA HIS A 185 6.87 -9.09 -19.14
C HIS A 185 7.41 -7.94 -18.30
N LEU A 186 8.64 -7.53 -18.58
CA LEU A 186 9.26 -6.35 -17.99
C LEU A 186 8.82 -5.09 -18.73
N TYR A 187 8.39 -4.06 -18.00
CA TYR A 187 7.88 -2.82 -18.56
C TYR A 187 8.66 -1.60 -18.11
N ARG A 188 8.55 -0.54 -18.89
CA ARG A 188 8.80 0.85 -18.51
C ARG A 188 7.60 1.71 -18.86
N TYR A 189 7.42 2.79 -18.15
CA TYR A 189 6.37 3.75 -18.46
C TYR A 189 6.60 4.42 -19.82
N SER A 190 5.54 4.57 -20.60
CA SER A 190 5.52 5.37 -21.83
C SER A 190 4.13 5.95 -22.04
N GLU A 191 4.07 7.20 -22.46
CA GLU A 191 2.82 7.85 -22.85
C GLU A 191 2.25 7.32 -24.18
N ASP A 192 3.04 6.59 -24.96
CA ASP A 192 2.68 6.09 -26.29
C ASP A 192 1.68 4.92 -26.20
N ASN A 193 0.40 5.26 -26.07
CA ASN A 193 -0.72 4.32 -25.91
C ASN A 193 -1.01 3.43 -27.13
N LEU A 194 -0.40 3.67 -28.28
CA LEU A 194 -0.91 3.20 -29.57
C LEU A 194 -0.02 2.17 -30.27
N ARG A 195 1.05 1.66 -29.66
CA ARG A 195 1.92 0.70 -30.34
C ARG A 195 1.97 -0.64 -29.65
N PRO A 196 1.49 -1.71 -30.33
CA PRO A 196 1.82 -3.07 -29.92
C PRO A 196 3.34 -3.21 -29.83
N ALA A 197 3.86 -3.75 -28.72
CA ALA A 197 5.23 -4.20 -28.68
C ALA A 197 5.49 -5.14 -29.87
N GLY A 198 6.55 -4.87 -30.63
CA GLY A 198 6.88 -5.67 -31.81
C GLY A 198 6.38 -5.13 -33.16
N LEU A 199 5.52 -4.12 -33.22
CA LEU A 199 5.31 -3.37 -34.45
C LEU A 199 6.40 -2.28 -34.54
N THR A 200 7.61 -2.68 -34.94
CA THR A 200 8.61 -1.75 -35.43
C THR A 200 7.95 -0.86 -36.48
N LYS A 201 8.07 0.47 -36.31
CA LYS A 201 7.76 1.43 -37.38
C LYS A 201 8.38 0.89 -38.67
N THR A 202 7.56 0.58 -39.68
CA THR A 202 8.06 0.43 -41.03
C THR A 202 8.74 1.76 -41.36
N ARG A 203 10.05 1.76 -41.27
CA ARG A 203 10.88 2.93 -41.54
C ARG A 203 10.63 3.39 -42.97
N ARG A 204 10.13 4.58 -43.15
CA ARG A 204 10.32 5.27 -44.40
C ARG A 204 11.82 5.61 -44.51
N PRO A 205 12.52 5.20 -45.57
CA PRO A 205 13.92 5.54 -45.73
C PRO A 205 14.12 7.06 -45.60
N GLY A 206 14.99 7.49 -44.69
CA GLY A 206 15.36 8.89 -44.49
C GLY A 206 14.66 9.63 -43.35
N GLN A 207 13.76 9.01 -42.60
CA GLN A 207 13.13 9.63 -41.42
C GLN A 207 14.09 9.47 -40.22
N LYS A 208 14.68 10.57 -39.75
CA LYS A 208 15.28 10.63 -38.39
C LYS A 208 14.15 10.45 -37.37
N LEU A 209 14.31 9.46 -36.51
CA LEU A 209 13.51 9.42 -35.28
C LEU A 209 13.78 10.73 -34.52
N PRO A 210 12.76 11.36 -33.90
CA PRO A 210 13.05 12.30 -32.83
C PRO A 210 13.99 11.57 -31.86
N ALA A 211 14.97 12.29 -31.32
CA ALA A 211 15.88 11.76 -30.31
C ALA A 211 14.98 11.00 -29.28
N SER A 212 15.38 9.75 -28.99
CA SER A 212 14.70 8.91 -28.02
C SER A 212 14.31 9.77 -26.83
N ASP A 213 13.02 9.79 -26.52
CA ASP A 213 12.53 10.55 -25.39
C ASP A 213 13.40 10.24 -24.18
N GLU A 214 13.80 11.29 -23.46
CA GLU A 214 14.65 11.27 -22.25
C GLU A 214 14.10 10.38 -21.12
N ARG A 215 12.97 9.70 -21.30
CA ARG A 215 12.28 8.80 -20.37
C ARG A 215 12.65 7.31 -20.49
N GLU A 216 13.70 6.95 -21.19
CA GLU A 216 14.26 5.58 -21.13
C GLU A 216 14.92 5.24 -19.78
N SER A 217 14.99 6.18 -18.84
CA SER A 217 15.76 6.07 -17.60
C SER A 217 14.93 5.73 -16.34
N GLY A 218 13.60 5.78 -16.38
CA GLY A 218 12.73 5.58 -15.20
C GLY A 218 12.73 4.14 -14.66
N PRO A 219 12.07 3.90 -13.49
CA PRO A 219 11.98 2.59 -12.88
C PRO A 219 11.38 1.53 -13.79
N TYR A 220 11.86 0.30 -13.68
CA TYR A 220 11.20 -0.84 -14.31
C TYR A 220 9.90 -1.18 -13.57
N LEU A 221 8.89 -1.58 -14.33
CA LEU A 221 7.59 -2.00 -13.81
C LEU A 221 7.48 -3.53 -13.91
N LEU A 222 7.23 -4.17 -12.79
CA LEU A 222 6.96 -5.61 -12.69
C LEU A 222 5.50 -5.77 -12.25
N ALA A 223 4.68 -6.32 -13.15
CA ALA A 223 3.25 -6.47 -12.89
C ALA A 223 2.96 -7.78 -12.14
N ARG A 224 2.28 -7.68 -10.99
CA ARG A 224 1.75 -8.82 -10.25
C ARG A 224 0.71 -9.54 -11.11
N HIS A 225 0.85 -10.85 -11.25
CA HIS A 225 -0.16 -11.64 -11.96
C HIS A 225 -1.41 -11.77 -11.09
N LEU A 226 -2.45 -11.01 -11.44
CA LEU A 226 -3.66 -10.85 -10.66
C LEU A 226 -4.31 -12.21 -10.30
N GLU A 227 -4.70 -12.99 -11.31
CA GLU A 227 -5.49 -14.19 -11.11
C GLU A 227 -4.77 -15.25 -10.27
N LEU A 228 -3.52 -15.57 -10.62
CA LEU A 228 -2.75 -16.56 -9.88
C LEU A 228 -2.41 -16.09 -8.46
N SER A 229 -2.17 -14.80 -8.26
CA SER A 229 -1.96 -14.29 -6.90
C SER A 229 -3.24 -14.38 -6.07
N ASP A 230 -4.40 -14.03 -6.66
CA ASP A 230 -5.68 -14.05 -5.96
C ASP A 230 -6.18 -15.48 -5.69
N ASP A 231 -5.76 -16.47 -6.50
CA ASP A 231 -6.05 -17.89 -6.24
C ASP A 231 -5.51 -18.34 -4.89
N VAL A 232 -4.33 -17.83 -4.51
CA VAL A 232 -3.72 -18.12 -3.21
C VAL A 232 -4.16 -17.09 -2.16
N GLY A 233 -4.18 -15.79 -2.48
CA GLY A 233 -4.47 -14.72 -1.53
C GLY A 233 -5.91 -14.70 -0.99
N TYR A 234 -6.88 -15.04 -1.84
CA TYR A 234 -8.29 -14.93 -1.51
C TYR A 234 -9.08 -16.22 -1.68
N ARG A 235 -8.81 -16.99 -2.75
CA ARG A 235 -9.64 -18.12 -3.12
C ARG A 235 -9.24 -19.44 -2.45
N PHE A 236 -8.04 -19.54 -1.89
CA PHE A 236 -7.46 -20.79 -1.37
C PHE A 236 -8.37 -21.55 -0.41
N SER A 237 -9.04 -20.86 0.51
CA SER A 237 -9.96 -21.46 1.48
C SER A 237 -11.43 -21.43 1.06
N ASN A 238 -11.75 -20.89 -0.14
CA ASN A 238 -13.12 -20.77 -0.61
C ASN A 238 -13.62 -22.08 -1.21
N GLN A 239 -14.39 -22.85 -0.44
CA GLN A 239 -14.94 -24.14 -0.85
C GLN A 239 -15.93 -24.07 -2.02
N THR A 240 -16.43 -22.90 -2.37
CA THR A 240 -17.35 -22.68 -3.52
C THR A 240 -16.59 -22.34 -4.80
N TRP A 241 -15.31 -22.07 -4.71
CA TRP A 241 -14.48 -21.81 -5.87
C TRP A 241 -14.19 -23.09 -6.66
N SER A 242 -14.32 -23.02 -7.98
CA SER A 242 -14.13 -24.19 -8.87
C SER A 242 -12.72 -24.80 -8.84
N GLY A 243 -11.71 -24.06 -8.38
CA GLY A 243 -10.34 -24.52 -8.19
C GLY A 243 -10.06 -25.14 -6.81
N TYR A 244 -11.06 -25.14 -5.92
CA TYR A 244 -10.91 -25.73 -4.58
C TYR A 244 -11.04 -27.27 -4.63
N PRO A 245 -10.22 -28.01 -3.86
CA PRO A 245 -9.04 -27.57 -3.12
C PRO A 245 -7.83 -27.36 -4.06
N LEU A 246 -7.07 -26.27 -3.82
CA LEU A 246 -5.89 -25.97 -4.61
C LEU A 246 -4.66 -26.73 -4.06
N TYR A 247 -4.04 -27.55 -4.88
CA TYR A 247 -2.80 -28.26 -4.57
C TYR A 247 -1.58 -27.61 -5.25
N ALA A 248 -0.41 -27.77 -4.64
CA ALA A 248 0.83 -27.16 -5.12
C ALA A 248 1.25 -27.67 -6.52
N ASP A 249 0.99 -28.92 -6.85
CA ASP A 249 1.26 -29.49 -8.17
C ASP A 249 0.37 -28.87 -9.25
N THR A 250 -0.93 -28.76 -8.97
CA THR A 250 -1.91 -28.12 -9.87
C THR A 250 -1.56 -26.66 -10.11
N TYR A 251 -1.24 -25.95 -9.04
CA TYR A 251 -0.86 -24.53 -9.14
C TYR A 251 0.46 -24.33 -9.90
N ALA A 252 1.44 -25.18 -9.66
CA ALA A 252 2.70 -25.19 -10.40
C ALA A 252 2.52 -25.50 -11.90
N ASP A 253 1.54 -26.37 -12.24
CA ASP A 253 1.14 -26.60 -13.63
C ASP A 253 0.56 -25.35 -14.28
N TRP A 254 -0.30 -24.61 -13.58
CA TRP A 254 -0.86 -23.35 -14.10
C TRP A 254 0.25 -22.33 -14.36
N ILE A 255 1.17 -22.15 -13.41
CA ILE A 255 2.34 -21.28 -13.56
C ILE A 255 3.17 -21.68 -14.77
N ALA A 256 3.58 -22.95 -14.87
CA ALA A 256 4.44 -23.43 -15.95
C ALA A 256 3.81 -23.32 -17.35
N ARG A 257 2.48 -23.36 -17.44
CA ARG A 257 1.74 -23.21 -18.72
C ARG A 257 1.45 -21.76 -19.09
N THR A 258 1.62 -20.82 -18.16
CA THR A 258 1.44 -19.39 -18.45
C THR A 258 2.44 -18.93 -19.50
N TRP A 259 1.98 -18.13 -20.45
CA TRP A 259 2.84 -17.56 -21.49
C TRP A 259 3.54 -16.31 -20.99
N GLY A 260 4.82 -16.15 -21.33
CA GLY A 260 5.57 -14.94 -21.01
C GLY A 260 7.04 -15.19 -20.68
N ASP A 261 7.71 -14.15 -20.21
CA ASP A 261 9.11 -14.17 -19.81
C ASP A 261 9.27 -14.63 -18.36
N PHE A 262 8.42 -14.09 -17.46
CA PHE A 262 8.40 -14.43 -16.04
C PHE A 262 7.00 -14.20 -15.45
N LEU A 263 6.81 -14.63 -14.21
CA LEU A 263 5.66 -14.28 -13.37
C LEU A 263 6.11 -13.55 -12.11
N LEU A 264 5.28 -12.62 -11.63
CA LEU A 264 5.36 -12.06 -10.28
C LEU A 264 4.08 -12.41 -9.54
N LEU A 265 4.23 -13.17 -8.43
CA LEU A 265 3.15 -13.40 -7.47
C LEU A 265 3.36 -12.46 -6.27
N GLY A 266 2.27 -11.92 -5.75
CA GLY A 266 2.32 -11.00 -4.61
C GLY A 266 1.18 -11.19 -3.64
N TRP A 267 1.48 -11.24 -2.33
CA TRP A 267 0.52 -11.46 -1.25
C TRP A 267 0.85 -10.62 -0.03
N ASP A 268 -0.17 -10.33 0.78
CA ASP A 268 0.05 -10.03 2.17
C ASP A 268 0.71 -11.22 2.87
N PHE A 269 1.63 -10.97 3.77
CA PHE A 269 2.27 -12.03 4.56
C PHE A 269 1.25 -12.78 5.42
N GLU A 270 0.22 -12.08 5.85
CA GLU A 270 -0.92 -12.56 6.63
C GLU A 270 -1.78 -13.58 5.88
N THR A 271 -1.61 -13.72 4.57
CA THR A 271 -2.17 -14.83 3.77
C THR A 271 -1.88 -16.18 4.43
N PHE A 272 -0.67 -16.32 5.01
CA PHE A 272 -0.20 -17.54 5.66
C PHE A 272 -0.50 -17.52 7.16
N GLY A 273 -1.71 -17.95 7.55
CA GLY A 273 -2.10 -18.18 8.93
C GLY A 273 -3.18 -17.25 9.48
N GLU A 274 -3.34 -16.04 8.96
CA GLU A 274 -4.44 -15.13 9.37
C GLU A 274 -5.59 -15.18 8.34
N HIS A 275 -5.31 -14.94 7.05
CA HIS A 275 -6.34 -15.03 6.01
C HIS A 275 -6.73 -16.48 5.74
N HIS A 276 -5.76 -17.36 5.60
CA HIS A 276 -5.96 -18.80 5.51
C HIS A 276 -5.31 -19.46 6.71
N ARG A 277 -6.14 -20.03 7.58
CA ARG A 277 -5.70 -20.64 8.83
C ARG A 277 -4.85 -21.91 8.59
N LEU A 278 -4.15 -22.33 9.62
CA LEU A 278 -3.28 -23.52 9.57
C LEU A 278 -4.00 -24.79 9.05
N ASP A 279 -5.25 -24.96 9.44
CA ASP A 279 -6.10 -26.10 9.04
C ASP A 279 -6.59 -26.05 7.59
N SER A 280 -6.38 -24.93 6.88
CA SER A 280 -6.68 -24.82 5.45
C SER A 280 -5.69 -25.59 4.55
N GLY A 281 -4.52 -25.98 5.07
CA GLY A 281 -3.44 -26.61 4.30
C GLY A 281 -2.52 -25.61 3.59
N ILE A 282 -2.67 -24.29 3.81
CA ILE A 282 -1.89 -23.24 3.11
C ILE A 282 -0.38 -23.39 3.36
N PHE A 283 0.03 -23.81 4.56
CA PHE A 283 1.43 -24.01 4.90
C PHE A 283 2.03 -25.23 4.18
N ASP A 284 1.28 -26.33 4.08
CA ASP A 284 1.72 -27.53 3.37
C ASP A 284 1.78 -27.29 1.86
N PHE A 285 0.80 -26.54 1.33
CA PHE A 285 0.81 -26.05 -0.04
C PHE A 285 2.10 -25.25 -0.32
N MET A 286 2.43 -24.25 0.53
CA MET A 286 3.59 -23.40 0.31
C MET A 286 4.91 -24.16 0.47
N ARG A 287 5.01 -25.14 1.40
CA ARG A 287 6.18 -26.00 1.55
C ARG A 287 6.41 -26.89 0.33
N ALA A 288 5.34 -27.38 -0.29
CA ALA A 288 5.44 -28.24 -1.47
C ALA A 288 5.72 -27.47 -2.77
N LEU A 289 5.30 -26.19 -2.84
CA LEU A 289 5.30 -25.41 -4.07
C LEU A 289 6.70 -25.29 -4.74
N PRO A 290 7.81 -24.98 -4.05
CA PRO A 290 9.13 -24.85 -4.69
C PRO A 290 9.58 -26.14 -5.38
N HIS A 291 9.33 -27.31 -4.77
CA HIS A 291 9.63 -28.60 -5.40
C HIS A 291 8.79 -28.81 -6.65
N GLN A 292 7.49 -28.54 -6.58
CA GLN A 292 6.57 -28.70 -7.70
C GLN A 292 6.90 -27.75 -8.87
N LEU A 293 7.39 -26.54 -8.60
CA LEU A 293 7.90 -25.62 -9.61
C LEU A 293 9.17 -26.15 -10.27
N SER A 294 10.13 -26.62 -9.45
CA SER A 294 11.43 -27.13 -9.92
C SER A 294 11.28 -28.29 -10.92
N ILE A 295 10.44 -29.28 -10.64
CA ILE A 295 10.21 -30.44 -11.54
C ILE A 295 9.52 -30.03 -12.86
N ARG A 296 8.93 -28.82 -12.92
CA ARG A 296 8.34 -28.24 -14.13
C ARG A 296 9.27 -27.24 -14.84
N GLY A 297 10.50 -27.11 -14.36
CA GLY A 297 11.50 -26.21 -14.93
C GLY A 297 11.27 -24.73 -14.63
N VAL A 298 10.45 -24.40 -13.61
CA VAL A 298 10.23 -23.03 -13.15
C VAL A 298 11.19 -22.75 -11.99
N THR A 299 11.97 -21.66 -12.13
CA THR A 299 12.96 -21.24 -11.14
C THR A 299 12.48 -19.99 -10.41
N CYS A 300 12.52 -20.00 -9.07
CA CYS A 300 12.27 -18.82 -8.28
C CYS A 300 13.39 -17.79 -8.46
N ARG A 301 13.03 -16.52 -8.60
CA ARG A 301 13.92 -15.38 -8.80
C ARG A 301 13.50 -14.20 -7.92
N THR A 302 14.42 -13.27 -7.74
CA THR A 302 14.08 -11.96 -7.16
C THR A 302 13.74 -10.96 -8.27
N PRO A 303 12.94 -9.92 -7.99
CA PRO A 303 12.65 -8.83 -8.93
C PRO A 303 13.91 -8.20 -9.51
N SER A 304 14.95 -7.94 -8.73
CA SER A 304 16.22 -7.40 -9.23
C SER A 304 16.86 -8.34 -10.23
N SER A 305 16.88 -9.64 -9.96
CA SER A 305 17.47 -10.62 -10.89
C SER A 305 16.67 -10.75 -12.19
N LEU A 306 15.35 -10.58 -12.14
CA LEU A 306 14.51 -10.50 -13.34
C LEU A 306 14.83 -9.26 -14.17
N ILE A 307 14.97 -8.09 -13.52
CA ILE A 307 15.38 -6.86 -14.19
C ILE A 307 16.76 -7.05 -14.83
N ASP A 308 17.74 -7.63 -14.12
CA ASP A 308 19.09 -7.88 -14.66
C ASP A 308 19.04 -8.75 -15.91
N LYS A 309 18.22 -9.79 -15.88
CA LYS A 309 18.09 -10.74 -16.98
C LYS A 309 17.39 -10.14 -18.20
N PHE A 310 16.28 -9.44 -18.00
CA PHE A 310 15.41 -9.01 -19.10
C PHE A 310 15.67 -7.58 -19.59
N SER A 311 16.31 -6.72 -18.79
CA SER A 311 16.64 -5.35 -19.19
C SER A 311 17.72 -5.26 -20.28
N GLN A 312 18.56 -6.29 -20.42
CA GLN A 312 19.63 -6.34 -21.43
C GLN A 312 19.14 -6.91 -22.77
N SER A 313 17.90 -7.30 -22.87
CA SER A 313 17.29 -7.84 -24.07
C SER A 313 16.31 -6.84 -24.66
N ASP A 314 15.96 -7.00 -25.96
CA ASP A 314 14.85 -6.25 -26.60
C ASP A 314 13.46 -6.61 -26.02
N ARG A 315 13.41 -7.09 -24.78
CA ARG A 315 12.19 -7.58 -24.08
C ARG A 315 11.71 -6.65 -22.98
N VAL A 316 12.12 -5.39 -22.99
CA VAL A 316 11.50 -4.35 -22.19
C VAL A 316 10.39 -3.71 -23.01
N TYR A 317 9.17 -3.80 -22.51
CA TYR A 317 7.99 -3.30 -23.20
C TYR A 317 7.54 -1.98 -22.59
N HIS A 318 6.61 -1.30 -23.23
CA HIS A 318 6.05 -0.04 -22.76
C HIS A 318 4.64 -0.23 -22.20
N LEU A 319 4.43 0.32 -21.00
CA LEU A 319 3.15 0.31 -20.32
C LEU A 319 2.71 1.76 -20.05
N PRO A 320 1.56 2.19 -20.54
CA PRO A 320 0.97 3.45 -20.12
C PRO A 320 0.42 3.31 -18.71
N LEU A 321 0.70 4.30 -17.88
CA LEU A 321 0.14 4.37 -16.53
C LEU A 321 -1.03 5.36 -16.48
N PRO A 322 -2.05 5.10 -15.68
CA PRO A 322 -3.15 6.03 -15.50
C PRO A 322 -2.70 7.27 -14.70
N THR A 323 -3.44 8.37 -14.88
CA THR A 323 -3.23 9.60 -14.10
C THR A 323 -3.79 9.48 -12.68
N TYR A 324 -4.84 8.66 -12.48
CA TYR A 324 -5.38 8.34 -11.16
C TYR A 324 -4.76 7.05 -10.64
N PRO A 325 -4.45 6.97 -9.33
CA PRO A 325 -3.83 5.77 -8.81
C PRO A 325 -4.69 4.52 -9.00
N THR A 326 -4.03 3.44 -9.41
CA THR A 326 -4.54 2.07 -9.32
C THR A 326 -4.22 1.51 -7.95
N THR A 327 -4.77 0.36 -7.59
CA THR A 327 -4.42 -0.41 -6.39
C THR A 327 -4.67 -1.89 -6.63
N TRP A 328 -4.06 -2.75 -5.82
CA TRP A 328 -4.40 -4.18 -5.83
C TRP A 328 -5.71 -4.51 -5.10
N ALA A 329 -6.23 -3.56 -4.30
CA ALA A 329 -7.46 -3.75 -3.55
C ALA A 329 -8.72 -3.63 -4.43
N GLY A 330 -9.75 -4.36 -4.07
CA GLY A 330 -11.08 -4.32 -4.70
C GLY A 330 -11.03 -4.49 -6.21
N SER A 331 -11.71 -3.62 -6.95
CA SER A 331 -11.74 -3.60 -8.43
C SER A 331 -10.48 -2.99 -9.07
N GLY A 332 -9.54 -2.50 -8.27
CA GLY A 332 -8.24 -1.98 -8.73
C GLY A 332 -8.16 -0.47 -8.86
N GLY A 333 -9.21 0.27 -8.56
CA GLY A 333 -9.21 1.72 -8.46
C GLY A 333 -9.31 2.20 -7.02
N MET A 334 -9.19 3.52 -6.82
CA MET A 334 -9.24 4.13 -5.49
C MET A 334 -10.63 4.08 -4.83
N GLU A 335 -11.66 3.59 -5.50
CA GLU A 335 -13.00 3.44 -4.94
C GLU A 335 -13.07 2.47 -3.76
N PHE A 336 -12.11 1.56 -3.63
CA PHE A 336 -11.98 0.72 -2.43
C PHE A 336 -11.71 1.56 -1.18
N PHE A 337 -10.86 2.58 -1.28
CA PHE A 337 -10.47 3.46 -0.17
C PHE A 337 -11.24 4.78 -0.13
N LEU A 338 -11.84 5.23 -1.23
CA LEU A 338 -12.46 6.55 -1.38
C LEU A 338 -13.89 6.49 -1.95
N GLY A 339 -14.48 5.32 -2.00
CA GLY A 339 -15.75 5.11 -2.70
C GLY A 339 -17.02 5.51 -1.92
N ASN A 340 -16.92 5.79 -0.62
CA ASN A 340 -18.06 6.28 0.17
C ASN A 340 -17.77 7.65 0.80
N GLY A 341 -18.86 8.35 1.19
CA GLY A 341 -18.75 9.71 1.73
C GLY A 341 -17.98 9.79 3.05
N ALA A 342 -17.99 8.74 3.87
CA ALA A 342 -17.23 8.70 5.12
C ALA A 342 -15.72 8.62 4.83
N GLN A 343 -15.30 7.75 3.91
CA GLN A 343 -13.90 7.65 3.48
C GLN A 343 -13.38 8.98 2.94
N GLN A 344 -14.16 9.65 2.08
CA GLN A 344 -13.79 10.95 1.51
C GLN A 344 -13.67 12.03 2.60
N ALA A 345 -14.58 12.06 3.57
CA ALA A 345 -14.52 12.99 4.68
C ALA A 345 -13.28 12.74 5.58
N ILE A 346 -12.94 11.49 5.84
CA ILE A 346 -11.72 11.15 6.60
C ILE A 346 -10.46 11.53 5.84
N LEU A 347 -10.37 11.27 4.52
CA LEU A 347 -9.22 11.71 3.71
C LEU A 347 -9.05 13.24 3.76
N GLN A 348 -10.13 14.02 3.70
CA GLN A 348 -10.04 15.47 3.85
C GLN A 348 -9.50 15.87 5.22
N LEU A 349 -9.94 15.21 6.29
CA LEU A 349 -9.42 15.46 7.64
C LEU A 349 -7.94 15.06 7.76
N MET A 350 -7.51 13.94 7.17
CA MET A 350 -6.09 13.57 7.05
C MET A 350 -5.29 14.70 6.40
N GLY A 351 -5.76 15.24 5.28
CA GLY A 351 -5.13 16.36 4.59
C GLY A 351 -5.05 17.64 5.45
N HIS A 352 -6.09 17.94 6.22
CA HIS A 352 -6.07 19.08 7.14
C HIS A 352 -5.08 18.88 8.29
N VAL A 353 -5.07 17.71 8.92
CA VAL A 353 -4.11 17.37 10.00
C VAL A 353 -2.68 17.46 9.48
N TYR A 354 -2.42 16.86 8.31
CA TYR A 354 -1.11 16.94 7.66
C TYR A 354 -0.69 18.39 7.38
N GLY A 355 -1.60 19.20 6.81
CA GLY A 355 -1.35 20.60 6.51
C GLY A 355 -1.04 21.44 7.75
N VAL A 356 -1.77 21.23 8.86
CA VAL A 356 -1.51 21.90 10.14
C VAL A 356 -0.18 21.42 10.74
N ALA A 357 0.08 20.13 10.74
CA ALA A 357 1.35 19.55 11.24
C ALA A 357 2.57 20.16 10.51
N ARG A 358 2.52 20.29 9.18
CA ARG A 358 3.56 20.98 8.41
C ARG A 358 3.78 22.43 8.86
N LEU A 359 2.71 23.15 9.16
CA LEU A 359 2.79 24.54 9.61
C LEU A 359 3.37 24.71 11.00
N THR A 360 3.36 23.66 11.84
CA THR A 360 4.02 23.68 13.16
C THR A 360 5.54 23.68 13.05
N GLU A 361 6.10 23.24 11.91
CA GLU A 361 7.54 23.03 11.71
C GLU A 361 8.13 22.01 12.70
N HIS A 362 7.29 21.17 13.35
CA HIS A 362 7.69 20.17 14.35
C HIS A 362 7.74 18.77 13.73
N PRO A 363 8.92 18.12 13.68
CA PRO A 363 9.09 16.85 12.97
C PRO A 363 8.21 15.71 13.52
N ASP A 364 8.03 15.64 14.85
CA ASP A 364 7.24 14.55 15.46
C ASP A 364 5.74 14.73 15.20
N LEU A 365 5.24 15.97 15.11
CA LEU A 365 3.86 16.23 14.73
C LEU A 365 3.62 15.91 13.25
N LEU A 366 4.59 16.18 12.40
CA LEU A 366 4.53 15.80 10.99
C LEU A 366 4.54 14.27 10.84
N ASP A 367 5.41 13.58 11.58
CA ASP A 367 5.45 12.11 11.60
C ASP A 367 4.13 11.51 12.09
N LEU A 368 3.56 12.08 13.15
CA LEU A 368 2.24 11.70 13.68
C LEU A 368 1.12 11.88 12.64
N ALA A 369 1.13 13.00 11.91
CA ALA A 369 0.14 13.27 10.88
C ALA A 369 0.23 12.30 9.68
N ILE A 370 1.45 11.92 9.29
CA ILE A 370 1.66 10.89 8.27
C ILE A 370 1.13 9.55 8.76
N TRP A 371 1.41 9.19 10.01
CA TRP A 371 0.88 7.96 10.60
C TRP A 371 -0.65 7.94 10.66
N LEU A 372 -1.30 9.08 10.95
CA LEU A 372 -2.76 9.20 10.88
C LEU A 372 -3.33 9.03 9.47
N SER A 373 -2.51 9.14 8.42
CA SER A 373 -2.94 8.98 7.01
C SER A 373 -2.78 7.55 6.47
N GLN A 374 -2.68 6.52 7.33
CA GLN A 374 -2.66 5.11 6.95
C GLN A 374 -3.87 4.74 6.08
N SER A 375 -3.64 3.88 5.06
CA SER A 375 -4.69 3.31 4.21
C SER A 375 -5.75 2.57 5.02
N ASP A 376 -5.33 1.89 6.07
CA ASP A 376 -6.21 1.12 6.98
C ASP A 376 -7.33 1.94 7.60
N ASN A 377 -7.09 3.21 7.93
CA ASN A 377 -8.13 4.08 8.47
C ASN A 377 -9.28 4.32 7.47
N LEU A 378 -9.04 4.13 6.17
CA LEU A 378 -10.05 4.18 5.12
C LEU A 378 -10.59 2.78 4.79
N HIS A 379 -9.73 1.75 4.79
CA HIS A 379 -10.13 0.37 4.60
C HIS A 379 -11.16 -0.07 5.66
N LEU A 380 -10.88 0.18 6.94
CA LEU A 380 -11.72 -0.23 8.08
C LEU A 380 -13.13 0.39 8.09
N ILE A 381 -13.43 1.35 7.22
CA ILE A 381 -14.76 1.96 7.03
C ILE A 381 -15.29 1.83 5.59
N GLN A 382 -14.67 0.96 4.79
CA GLN A 382 -15.09 0.70 3.41
C GLN A 382 -16.55 0.18 3.33
N TRP A 383 -16.98 -0.59 4.33
CA TRP A 383 -18.33 -1.13 4.46
C TRP A 383 -19.42 -0.06 4.65
N PHE A 384 -19.08 1.17 5.07
CA PHE A 384 -20.08 2.19 5.42
C PHE A 384 -20.93 2.59 4.21
N GLY A 385 -22.25 2.35 4.31
CA GLY A 385 -23.19 2.62 3.24
C GLY A 385 -23.06 1.72 2.01
N ARG A 386 -22.32 0.60 2.12
CA ARG A 386 -22.08 -0.37 1.04
C ARG A 386 -22.50 -1.77 1.45
N SER A 387 -22.62 -2.65 0.45
CA SER A 387 -22.94 -4.08 0.63
C SER A 387 -22.12 -4.90 -0.36
N GLY A 388 -22.10 -6.22 -0.17
CA GLY A 388 -21.40 -7.16 -1.00
C GLY A 388 -20.07 -7.63 -0.43
N PRO A 389 -19.35 -8.52 -1.12
CA PRO A 389 -18.20 -9.24 -0.58
C PRO A 389 -17.08 -8.33 -0.04
N GLU A 390 -16.75 -7.25 -0.73
CA GLU A 390 -15.71 -6.30 -0.28
C GLU A 390 -16.09 -5.60 1.03
N ALA A 391 -17.36 -5.19 1.17
CA ALA A 391 -17.85 -4.57 2.40
C ALA A 391 -17.89 -5.58 3.56
N GLU A 392 -18.23 -6.84 3.29
CA GLU A 392 -18.23 -7.92 4.29
C GLU A 392 -16.82 -8.19 4.78
N VAL A 393 -15.82 -8.27 3.89
CA VAL A 393 -14.40 -8.43 4.26
C VAL A 393 -13.91 -7.26 5.10
N SER A 394 -14.15 -6.02 4.68
CA SER A 394 -13.74 -4.83 5.43
C SER A 394 -14.42 -4.75 6.80
N SER A 395 -15.69 -5.14 6.89
CA SER A 395 -16.44 -5.26 8.15
C SER A 395 -15.80 -6.30 9.09
N TYR A 396 -15.36 -7.43 8.55
CA TYR A 396 -14.68 -8.47 9.33
C TYR A 396 -13.37 -7.97 9.96
N PHE A 397 -12.59 -7.15 9.24
CA PHE A 397 -11.33 -6.60 9.75
C PHE A 397 -11.51 -5.40 10.70
N THR A 398 -12.69 -4.79 10.74
CA THR A 398 -13.00 -3.71 11.69
C THR A 398 -12.95 -4.24 13.13
N PRO A 399 -12.25 -3.56 14.07
CA PRO A 399 -12.17 -4.00 15.46
C PRO A 399 -13.54 -4.23 16.07
N SER A 400 -13.73 -5.40 16.68
CA SER A 400 -15.02 -5.79 17.27
C SER A 400 -15.49 -4.81 18.35
N GLU A 401 -14.57 -4.15 19.04
CA GLU A 401 -14.83 -3.15 20.07
C GLU A 401 -15.55 -1.92 19.52
N TRP A 402 -15.28 -1.57 18.27
CA TRP A 402 -15.90 -0.42 17.62
C TRP A 402 -17.38 -0.63 17.33
N TRP A 403 -17.84 -1.88 17.15
CA TRP A 403 -19.23 -2.17 16.85
C TRP A 403 -20.22 -1.81 17.98
N SER A 404 -19.72 -1.67 19.21
CA SER A 404 -20.54 -1.15 20.32
C SER A 404 -21.00 0.30 20.12
N LEU A 405 -20.30 1.07 19.26
CA LEU A 405 -20.62 2.46 18.92
C LEU A 405 -21.70 2.59 17.83
N THR A 406 -22.14 1.49 17.23
CA THR A 406 -22.95 1.45 16.02
C THR A 406 -22.22 2.01 14.78
N PRO A 407 -22.66 1.70 13.55
CA PRO A 407 -21.98 2.18 12.32
C PRO A 407 -21.80 3.70 12.25
N ASN A 408 -22.85 4.46 12.52
CA ASN A 408 -22.78 5.93 12.51
C ASN A 408 -21.89 6.47 13.64
N GLY A 409 -21.90 5.81 14.79
CA GLY A 409 -21.03 6.16 15.92
C GLY A 409 -19.56 5.94 15.59
N VAL A 410 -19.20 4.84 14.94
CA VAL A 410 -17.81 4.60 14.46
C VAL A 410 -17.34 5.74 13.57
N ILE A 411 -18.14 6.13 12.58
CA ILE A 411 -17.77 7.23 11.66
C ILE A 411 -17.65 8.56 12.40
N TYR A 412 -18.59 8.85 13.31
CA TYR A 412 -18.55 10.07 14.12
C TYR A 412 -17.28 10.11 14.99
N GLU A 413 -16.97 9.04 15.70
CA GLU A 413 -15.79 8.98 16.57
C GLU A 413 -14.48 9.04 15.79
N LEU A 414 -14.40 8.41 14.62
CA LEU A 414 -13.24 8.57 13.72
C LEU A 414 -13.04 10.03 13.34
N GLN A 415 -14.09 10.76 12.96
CA GLN A 415 -13.98 12.19 12.68
C GLN A 415 -13.49 12.98 13.91
N GLN A 416 -13.98 12.64 15.12
CA GLN A 416 -13.54 13.28 16.35
C GLN A 416 -12.06 13.07 16.64
N VAL A 417 -11.48 11.90 16.31
CA VAL A 417 -10.03 11.64 16.45
C VAL A 417 -9.23 12.69 15.65
N TYR A 418 -9.58 12.92 14.38
CA TYR A 418 -8.86 13.89 13.54
C TYR A 418 -9.10 15.34 13.99
N LEU A 419 -10.32 15.69 14.42
CA LEU A 419 -10.62 17.03 14.96
C LEU A 419 -9.85 17.28 16.25
N ASN A 420 -9.76 16.30 17.13
CA ASN A 420 -8.97 16.39 18.37
C ASN A 420 -7.47 16.56 18.06
N ALA A 421 -6.96 15.86 17.05
CA ALA A 421 -5.58 16.01 16.57
C ALA A 421 -5.33 17.46 16.08
N LEU A 422 -6.23 18.02 15.27
CA LEU A 422 -6.14 19.40 14.79
C LEU A 422 -6.09 20.40 15.96
N HIS A 423 -7.02 20.27 16.93
CA HIS A 423 -7.04 21.15 18.10
C HIS A 423 -5.78 21.02 18.96
N ALA A 424 -5.25 19.82 19.10
CA ALA A 424 -4.02 19.58 19.87
C ALA A 424 -2.78 20.17 19.21
N MET A 425 -2.76 20.29 17.89
CA MET A 425 -1.65 20.89 17.14
C MET A 425 -1.67 22.43 17.10
N GLU A 426 -2.82 23.09 17.34
CA GLU A 426 -2.94 24.55 17.32
C GLU A 426 -1.90 25.29 18.20
N PRO A 427 -1.62 24.88 19.45
CA PRO A 427 -0.63 25.55 20.31
C PRO A 427 0.80 25.52 19.75
N TYR A 428 1.10 24.59 18.87
CA TYR A 428 2.42 24.44 18.24
C TYR A 428 2.59 25.33 17.00
N LEU A 429 1.53 25.99 16.53
CA LEU A 429 1.62 26.88 15.38
C LEU A 429 2.48 28.11 15.71
N PRO A 430 3.37 28.54 14.79
CA PRO A 430 4.17 29.75 14.97
C PRO A 430 3.31 30.98 15.24
N THR A 431 3.69 31.80 16.24
CA THR A 431 2.94 33.00 16.68
C THR A 431 2.65 33.96 15.54
N ARG A 432 3.52 34.00 14.53
CA ARG A 432 3.34 34.81 13.31
C ARG A 432 2.05 34.47 12.54
N LEU A 433 1.71 33.18 12.44
CA LEU A 433 0.52 32.72 11.73
C LEU A 433 -0.75 32.99 12.51
N VAL A 434 -0.73 32.78 13.82
CA VAL A 434 -1.85 33.07 14.72
C VAL A 434 -2.22 34.57 14.72
N ARG A 435 -1.23 35.46 14.65
CA ARG A 435 -1.48 36.94 14.56
C ARG A 435 -2.04 37.34 13.21
N GLN A 436 -1.65 36.70 12.10
CA GLN A 436 -2.19 37.04 10.77
C GLN A 436 -3.65 36.62 10.60
N SER A 437 -4.05 35.44 11.13
CA SER A 437 -5.44 34.98 11.09
C SER A 437 -6.36 35.89 11.90
N ARG A 438 -5.92 36.39 13.08
CA ARG A 438 -6.69 37.34 13.91
C ARG A 438 -6.84 38.71 13.26
N ARG A 439 -5.92 39.16 12.40
CA ARG A 439 -6.02 40.45 11.66
C ARG A 439 -6.94 40.37 10.45
N LYS A 440 -7.26 39.17 9.93
CA LYS A 440 -8.14 39.01 8.77
C LYS A 440 -9.61 38.80 9.12
N LEU A 441 -9.95 38.65 10.40
CA LEU A 441 -11.35 38.66 10.82
C LEU A 441 -11.83 40.12 10.77
N PRO A 442 -12.85 40.47 9.96
CA PRO A 442 -13.40 41.79 9.97
C PRO A 442 -13.93 42.10 11.38
N GLY A 443 -13.47 43.21 11.95
CA GLY A 443 -13.96 43.68 13.23
C GLY A 443 -15.48 43.78 13.18
N LYS A 444 -16.16 43.32 14.22
CA LYS A 444 -17.57 43.58 14.44
C LYS A 444 -17.77 45.10 14.52
N SER A 445 -18.07 45.74 13.39
CA SER A 445 -18.63 47.06 13.37
C SER A 445 -19.27 47.31 12.00
N ALA A 446 -20.54 47.05 11.92
CA ALA A 446 -21.60 47.79 11.29
C ALA A 446 -22.86 46.98 11.34
N ARG A 447 -23.87 47.47 12.03
CA ARG A 447 -25.23 46.96 11.87
C ARG A 447 -25.60 47.12 10.40
N PRO A 448 -26.18 46.13 9.75
CA PRO A 448 -26.75 46.30 8.44
C PRO A 448 -27.97 47.25 8.58
N ASP A 449 -28.09 48.22 7.72
CA ASP A 449 -29.30 48.98 7.50
C ASP A 449 -30.44 48.05 7.09
N PRO A 450 -31.72 48.42 7.42
CA PRO A 450 -32.87 47.56 7.18
C PRO A 450 -33.10 47.33 5.67
N GLU A 451 -33.48 46.10 5.37
CA GLU A 451 -33.76 45.58 4.03
C GLU A 451 -34.70 46.47 3.17
N PRO A 452 -34.48 46.54 1.86
CA PRO A 452 -35.58 46.79 0.94
C PRO A 452 -36.30 45.47 0.58
N GLU A 453 -37.60 45.55 0.63
CA GLU A 453 -38.64 44.57 0.36
C GLU A 453 -38.33 43.49 -0.65
N LEU A 454 -38.68 42.25 -0.25
CA LEU A 454 -38.90 41.10 -1.10
C LEU A 454 -40.12 41.34 -1.99
N ALA A 455 -39.93 41.74 -3.24
CA ALA A 455 -40.94 41.65 -4.28
C ALA A 455 -40.40 40.91 -5.48
N LEU A 456 -41.16 39.89 -5.92
CA LEU A 456 -41.09 39.16 -7.16
C LEU A 456 -40.15 37.94 -7.22
N MET A 457 -40.68 36.74 -6.85
CA MET A 457 -40.59 35.58 -7.71
C MET A 457 -41.78 34.63 -7.47
N THR A 458 -42.92 34.99 -8.00
CA THR A 458 -43.96 34.08 -8.48
C THR A 458 -43.97 34.19 -10.01
N ARG A 459 -43.39 33.22 -10.70
CA ARG A 459 -43.67 32.76 -12.08
C ARG A 459 -42.60 31.75 -12.48
N TYR A 460 -42.99 30.51 -12.42
CA TYR A 460 -43.15 29.50 -13.45
C TYR A 460 -43.33 28.16 -12.77
N ALA A 461 -44.51 27.66 -12.99
CA ALA A 461 -44.95 26.30 -12.75
C ALA A 461 -44.17 25.32 -13.65
#